data_4a70a16910fab545c405e4f8c5bf1224
#
_entry.id   4a70a16910fab545c405e4f8c5bf1224
#
_cell.length_a   1.000
_cell.length_b   1.000
_cell.length_c   1.000
_cell.angle_alpha   90.00
_cell.angle_beta   90.00
_cell.angle_gamma   90.00
#
_symmetry.space_group_name_H-M   'P 1'
#
loop_
_entity.id
_entity.type
_entity.pdbx_description
1 polymer ?
#
loop_
_entity_poly.entity_id
_entity_poly.type
_entity_poly.pdbx_seq_one_letter_code
_entity_poly.pdbx_strand_id
1 'polypeptide(L)'
;LVLAPTRELALQILADAHALAPHTGIKAAAVHGGVGMGPQEKAFRTGADFIIATPGRLLDHFQYRYAALSGLEFLVLDEADRMLDMGFMPDIKRILKHIPTPKQTLFFSATMPPVIEKLTAQILRKPIKIALQRKAAPAKGVTQALYPVPASLKGALLTELFLKGQIQEALVFTRTKHRADRLAKVLNRHGILADRIHGNRSQAQRTKALAGFKAGNFRVLVATDIAARGIDVEALGHVVNFDVPAVPEDYIHRVGRTARADALGEAFTLVTPEDEGQIHRIEKAVGSKIKRVRLEGFEYGATAEAPLEVPRGERIKAIRATRAKARENAAKKAAKKKVGEAKSSDAETSSRPRRRRYGKRPD
;
A
#
# COMPACT_ATOMS: atom_id res chain seq x y z
N LEU A 1 9.63 15.73 15.02
CA LEU A 1 8.54 14.88 14.50
C LEU A 1 8.42 15.04 12.99
N VAL A 2 8.44 13.94 12.25
CA VAL A 2 8.11 13.90 10.82
C VAL A 2 6.80 13.17 10.64
N LEU A 3 5.83 13.77 9.96
CA LEU A 3 4.59 13.12 9.55
C LEU A 3 4.70 12.69 8.09
N ALA A 4 4.47 11.42 7.83
CA ALA A 4 4.51 10.81 6.50
C ALA A 4 3.18 10.09 6.19
N PRO A 5 2.67 10.14 4.93
CA PRO A 5 1.38 9.53 4.57
C PRO A 5 1.38 8.00 4.66
N THR A 6 2.54 7.37 4.46
CA THR A 6 2.63 5.92 4.34
C THR A 6 3.70 5.33 5.25
N ARG A 7 3.52 4.04 5.57
CA ARG A 7 4.49 3.27 6.38
C ARG A 7 5.82 3.11 5.67
N GLU A 8 5.76 2.95 4.37
CA GLU A 8 6.92 2.75 3.51
C GLU A 8 7.79 4.00 3.51
N LEU A 9 7.20 5.19 3.33
CA LEU A 9 7.93 6.46 3.41
C LEU A 9 8.49 6.69 4.82
N ALA A 10 7.71 6.38 5.87
CA ALA A 10 8.20 6.51 7.24
C ALA A 10 9.42 5.60 7.51
N LEU A 11 9.44 4.39 6.97
CA LEU A 11 10.57 3.47 7.09
C LEU A 11 11.76 3.89 6.23
N GLN A 12 11.52 4.49 5.06
CA GLN A 12 12.57 5.05 4.20
C GLN A 12 13.25 6.21 4.91
N ILE A 13 12.49 7.20 5.40
CA ILE A 13 13.03 8.33 6.15
C ILE A 13 13.81 7.85 7.39
N LEU A 14 13.35 6.78 8.07
CA LEU A 14 14.10 6.18 9.18
C LEU A 14 15.44 5.61 8.72
N ALA A 15 15.46 4.90 7.58
CA ALA A 15 16.70 4.34 7.03
C ALA A 15 17.69 5.45 6.65
N ASP A 16 17.20 6.52 6.01
CA ASP A 16 17.99 7.69 5.64
C ASP A 16 18.53 8.42 6.88
N ALA A 17 17.71 8.58 7.94
CA ALA A 17 18.14 9.16 9.20
C ALA A 17 19.27 8.36 9.85
N HIS A 18 19.20 7.03 9.85
CA HIS A 18 20.28 6.18 10.35
C HIS A 18 21.53 6.25 9.48
N ALA A 19 21.39 6.35 8.16
CA ALA A 19 22.52 6.48 7.25
C ALA A 19 23.24 7.81 7.36
N LEU A 20 22.51 8.90 7.66
CA LEU A 20 23.06 10.25 7.78
C LEU A 20 23.66 10.53 9.16
N ALA A 21 23.25 9.81 10.18
CA ALA A 21 23.62 10.11 11.57
C ALA A 21 24.27 8.94 12.34
N PRO A 22 25.15 8.10 11.73
CA PRO A 22 25.65 6.88 12.38
C PRO A 22 26.53 7.16 13.60
N HIS A 23 27.13 8.37 13.72
CA HIS A 23 28.06 8.73 14.78
C HIS A 23 27.54 9.84 15.70
N THR A 24 26.25 10.21 15.59
CA THR A 24 25.70 11.36 16.34
C THR A 24 25.07 10.97 17.68
N GLY A 25 24.81 9.67 17.91
CA GLY A 25 24.03 9.22 19.07
C GLY A 25 22.53 9.50 18.97
N ILE A 26 22.05 10.10 17.89
CA ILE A 26 20.62 10.40 17.65
C ILE A 26 19.82 9.10 17.55
N LYS A 27 18.77 8.99 18.34
CA LYS A 27 17.86 7.86 18.35
C LYS A 27 16.64 8.17 17.45
N ALA A 28 16.52 7.48 16.33
CA ALA A 28 15.40 7.61 15.43
C ALA A 28 14.43 6.42 15.57
N ALA A 29 13.13 6.66 15.41
CA ALA A 29 12.11 5.63 15.48
C ALA A 29 10.96 5.89 14.51
N ALA A 30 10.48 4.82 13.86
CA ALA A 30 9.28 4.86 13.02
C ALA A 30 8.04 4.42 13.81
N VAL A 31 6.96 5.21 13.71
CA VAL A 31 5.68 5.01 14.38
C VAL A 31 4.57 4.84 13.34
N HIS A 32 4.23 3.59 13.03
CA HIS A 32 3.28 3.29 11.95
C HIS A 32 2.38 2.10 12.26
N GLY A 33 1.24 2.01 11.59
CA GLY A 33 0.31 0.89 11.73
C GLY A 33 0.83 -0.41 11.11
N GLY A 34 0.15 -1.53 11.42
CA GLY A 34 0.45 -2.85 10.84
C GLY A 34 1.55 -3.64 11.55
N VAL A 35 2.10 -3.09 12.62
CA VAL A 35 3.03 -3.73 13.55
C VAL A 35 2.59 -3.48 14.98
N GLY A 36 3.12 -4.26 15.95
CA GLY A 36 2.79 -4.11 17.37
C GLY A 36 3.15 -2.73 17.93
N MET A 37 2.44 -2.29 18.96
CA MET A 37 2.70 -1.02 19.62
C MET A 37 3.93 -1.06 20.54
N GLY A 38 4.24 -2.20 21.16
CA GLY A 38 5.29 -2.32 22.18
C GLY A 38 6.66 -1.79 21.79
N PRO A 39 7.25 -2.17 20.63
CA PRO A 39 8.52 -1.58 20.16
C PRO A 39 8.46 -0.07 19.97
N GLN A 40 7.32 0.46 19.51
CA GLN A 40 7.11 1.90 19.31
C GLN A 40 6.95 2.62 20.66
N GLU A 41 6.21 2.04 21.59
CA GLU A 41 6.13 2.54 22.99
C GLU A 41 7.50 2.61 23.63
N LYS A 42 8.34 1.57 23.46
CA LYS A 42 9.70 1.58 23.96
C LYS A 42 10.49 2.78 23.43
N ALA A 43 10.37 3.11 22.14
CA ALA A 43 11.04 4.26 21.54
C ALA A 43 10.65 5.58 22.22
N PHE A 44 9.37 5.80 22.50
CA PHE A 44 8.92 6.97 23.27
C PHE A 44 9.51 6.99 24.70
N ARG A 45 9.46 5.86 25.40
CA ARG A 45 9.95 5.77 26.81
C ARG A 45 11.47 5.91 26.93
N THR A 46 12.22 5.48 25.92
CA THR A 46 13.69 5.59 25.92
C THR A 46 14.20 6.92 25.35
N GLY A 47 13.31 7.84 25.00
CA GLY A 47 13.64 9.16 24.50
C GLY A 47 14.17 9.10 23.07
N ALA A 48 13.30 8.90 22.08
CA ALA A 48 13.65 9.03 20.66
C ALA A 48 13.76 10.53 20.33
N ASP A 49 14.91 10.93 19.77
CA ASP A 49 15.16 12.31 19.32
C ASP A 49 14.43 12.61 18.02
N PHE A 50 14.28 11.59 17.16
CA PHE A 50 13.68 11.72 15.84
C PHE A 50 12.56 10.67 15.66
N ILE A 51 11.31 11.14 15.65
CA ILE A 51 10.12 10.31 15.48
C ILE A 51 9.55 10.56 14.10
N ILE A 52 9.45 9.50 13.29
CA ILE A 52 8.83 9.49 11.97
C ILE A 52 7.50 8.73 12.07
N ALA A 53 6.37 9.39 11.81
CA ALA A 53 5.08 8.81 12.13
C ALA A 53 4.07 8.89 10.99
N THR A 54 3.23 7.83 10.88
CA THR A 54 1.96 7.95 10.15
C THR A 54 0.89 8.51 11.08
N PRO A 55 0.01 9.46 10.61
CA PRO A 55 -0.89 10.20 11.47
C PRO A 55 -1.76 9.35 12.40
N GLY A 56 -2.43 8.34 11.86
CA GLY A 56 -3.34 7.49 12.65
C GLY A 56 -2.64 6.76 13.79
N ARG A 57 -1.46 6.15 13.56
CA ARG A 57 -0.72 5.43 14.60
C ARG A 57 -0.14 6.37 15.66
N LEU A 58 0.27 7.57 15.29
CA LEU A 58 0.71 8.56 16.27
C LEU A 58 -0.44 8.95 17.21
N LEU A 59 -1.64 9.13 16.68
CA LEU A 59 -2.84 9.40 17.48
C LEU A 59 -3.21 8.23 18.40
N ASP A 60 -2.99 6.97 17.97
CA ASP A 60 -3.16 5.81 18.86
C ASP A 60 -2.23 5.93 20.08
N HIS A 61 -0.95 6.30 19.87
CA HIS A 61 0.01 6.50 20.95
C HIS A 61 -0.33 7.69 21.83
N PHE A 62 -0.86 8.79 21.30
CA PHE A 62 -1.25 9.97 22.08
C PHE A 62 -2.38 9.72 23.09
N GLN A 63 -3.07 8.57 23.00
CA GLN A 63 -3.98 8.15 24.04
C GLN A 63 -3.28 7.78 25.35
N TYR A 64 -1.95 7.63 25.34
CA TYR A 64 -1.13 7.23 26.47
C TYR A 64 -0.15 8.34 26.87
N ARG A 65 0.05 8.52 28.17
CA ARG A 65 0.93 9.58 28.73
C ARG A 65 2.39 9.48 28.28
N TYR A 66 2.88 8.27 27.96
CA TYR A 66 4.27 8.09 27.53
C TYR A 66 4.59 8.73 26.18
N ALA A 67 3.60 9.04 25.37
CA ALA A 67 3.79 9.62 24.04
C ALA A 67 3.75 11.16 24.03
N ALA A 68 3.99 11.81 25.17
CA ALA A 68 4.06 13.25 25.24
C ALA A 68 5.29 13.79 24.46
N LEU A 69 5.04 14.76 23.59
CA LEU A 69 6.08 15.41 22.77
C LEU A 69 6.30 16.85 23.24
N SER A 70 6.37 17.07 24.56
CA SER A 70 6.49 18.40 25.17
C SER A 70 7.78 19.14 24.78
N GLY A 71 8.86 18.43 24.50
CA GLY A 71 10.12 18.97 24.03
C GLY A 71 10.27 19.08 22.51
N LEU A 72 9.17 19.04 21.75
CA LEU A 72 9.22 19.09 20.30
C LEU A 72 9.69 20.46 19.79
N GLU A 73 10.80 20.48 19.07
CA GLU A 73 11.38 21.68 18.45
C GLU A 73 11.07 21.78 16.96
N PHE A 74 11.02 20.66 16.26
CA PHE A 74 10.84 20.59 14.81
C PHE A 74 9.63 19.73 14.42
N LEU A 75 8.82 20.25 13.54
CA LEU A 75 7.72 19.51 12.88
C LEU A 75 7.95 19.52 11.38
N VAL A 76 7.95 18.34 10.78
CA VAL A 76 7.98 18.16 9.32
C VAL A 76 6.70 17.49 8.87
N LEU A 77 6.03 18.08 7.87
CA LEU A 77 4.96 17.41 7.12
C LEU A 77 5.50 17.10 5.73
N ASP A 78 5.64 15.82 5.43
CA ASP A 78 6.13 15.36 4.14
C ASP A 78 5.01 14.77 3.30
N GLU A 79 5.02 15.00 1.99
CA GLU A 79 3.95 14.66 1.06
C GLU A 79 2.55 15.08 1.58
N ALA A 80 2.40 16.35 1.98
CA ALA A 80 1.17 16.81 2.64
C ALA A 80 -0.09 16.73 1.75
N ASP A 81 0.05 16.94 0.45
CA ASP A 81 -1.02 16.71 -0.54
C ASP A 81 -1.46 15.23 -0.56
N ARG A 82 -0.54 14.32 -0.40
CA ARG A 82 -0.83 12.89 -0.27
C ARG A 82 -1.58 12.55 1.02
N MET A 83 -1.20 13.21 2.12
CA MET A 83 -1.93 13.05 3.38
C MET A 83 -3.37 13.57 3.24
N LEU A 84 -3.60 14.62 2.45
CA LEU A 84 -4.94 15.11 2.10
C LEU A 84 -5.74 14.06 1.32
N ASP A 85 -5.15 13.52 0.24
CA ASP A 85 -5.79 12.50 -0.62
C ASP A 85 -6.19 11.24 0.17
N MET A 86 -5.40 10.89 1.17
CA MET A 86 -5.66 9.74 2.04
C MET A 86 -6.64 10.05 3.17
N GLY A 87 -7.14 11.29 3.27
CA GLY A 87 -8.11 11.71 4.26
C GLY A 87 -7.53 11.99 5.65
N PHE A 88 -6.20 12.16 5.79
CA PHE A 88 -5.55 12.40 7.09
C PHE A 88 -5.66 13.84 7.61
N MET A 89 -6.33 14.75 6.91
CA MET A 89 -6.45 16.14 7.36
C MET A 89 -7.07 16.30 8.76
N PRO A 90 -8.12 15.54 9.15
CA PRO A 90 -8.63 15.58 10.51
C PRO A 90 -7.59 15.10 11.54
N ASP A 91 -6.84 14.05 11.19
CA ASP A 91 -5.82 13.47 12.07
C ASP A 91 -4.64 14.45 12.28
N ILE A 92 -4.17 15.09 11.23
CA ILE A 92 -3.14 16.13 11.31
C ILE A 92 -3.59 17.26 12.23
N LYS A 93 -4.82 17.76 12.07
CA LYS A 93 -5.38 18.80 12.97
C LYS A 93 -5.45 18.36 14.42
N ARG A 94 -5.74 17.08 14.68
CA ARG A 94 -5.72 16.53 16.04
C ARG A 94 -4.31 16.46 16.60
N ILE A 95 -3.33 15.98 15.80
CA ILE A 95 -1.93 15.93 16.18
C ILE A 95 -1.41 17.34 16.56
N LEU A 96 -1.72 18.34 15.74
CA LEU A 96 -1.32 19.72 15.99
C LEU A 96 -1.81 20.29 17.33
N LYS A 97 -2.92 19.78 17.89
CA LYS A 97 -3.41 20.15 19.22
C LYS A 97 -2.63 19.50 20.37
N HIS A 98 -1.92 18.40 20.10
CA HIS A 98 -1.14 17.65 21.11
C HIS A 98 0.32 18.03 21.17
N ILE A 99 0.81 18.85 20.24
CA ILE A 99 2.22 19.23 20.17
C ILE A 99 2.42 20.70 20.54
N PRO A 100 3.58 21.06 21.12
CA PRO A 100 3.82 22.42 21.59
C PRO A 100 3.93 23.45 20.46
N THR A 101 3.70 24.71 20.85
CA THR A 101 4.01 25.91 20.05
C THR A 101 4.78 26.87 20.95
N PRO A 102 5.82 27.58 20.47
CA PRO A 102 6.31 27.62 19.09
C PRO A 102 7.24 26.45 18.76
N LYS A 103 7.35 26.13 17.46
CA LYS A 103 8.27 25.17 16.88
C LYS A 103 8.63 25.59 15.46
N GLN A 104 9.78 25.13 14.95
CA GLN A 104 10.08 25.27 13.54
C GLN A 104 9.26 24.22 12.75
N THR A 105 8.56 24.68 11.73
CA THR A 105 7.74 23.79 10.91
C THR A 105 8.22 23.82 9.45
N LEU A 106 8.54 22.65 8.91
CA LEU A 106 8.85 22.42 7.52
C LEU A 106 7.68 21.71 6.83
N PHE A 107 7.33 22.18 5.66
CA PHE A 107 6.19 21.68 4.94
C PHE A 107 6.57 21.36 3.50
N PHE A 108 6.45 20.07 3.13
CA PHE A 108 6.76 19.57 1.80
C PHE A 108 5.48 19.07 1.13
N SER A 109 5.24 19.53 -0.08
CA SER A 109 4.10 19.14 -0.88
C SER A 109 4.42 19.30 -2.36
N ALA A 110 4.00 18.35 -3.18
CA ALA A 110 4.16 18.44 -4.63
C ALA A 110 3.14 19.39 -5.25
N THR A 111 1.94 19.51 -4.65
CA THR A 111 0.85 20.37 -5.11
C THR A 111 0.33 21.22 -3.95
N MET A 112 -0.29 22.37 -4.29
CA MET A 112 -0.83 23.33 -3.31
C MET A 112 -2.32 23.62 -3.60
N PRO A 113 -3.22 22.61 -3.45
CA PRO A 113 -4.65 22.86 -3.57
C PRO A 113 -5.14 23.76 -2.43
N PRO A 114 -6.30 24.44 -2.57
CA PRO A 114 -6.80 25.42 -1.58
C PRO A 114 -6.90 24.90 -0.14
N VAL A 115 -7.15 23.60 0.03
CA VAL A 115 -7.19 22.97 1.37
C VAL A 115 -5.80 22.94 2.01
N ILE A 116 -4.76 22.65 1.22
CA ILE A 116 -3.36 22.67 1.68
C ILE A 116 -2.91 24.10 1.97
N GLU A 117 -3.25 25.06 1.12
CA GLU A 117 -2.96 26.48 1.37
C GLU A 117 -3.58 26.97 2.68
N LYS A 118 -4.84 26.59 2.96
CA LYS A 118 -5.49 26.91 4.25
C LYS A 118 -4.78 26.25 5.44
N LEU A 119 -4.30 25.02 5.27
CA LEU A 119 -3.54 24.35 6.33
C LEU A 119 -2.21 25.07 6.57
N THR A 120 -1.45 25.38 5.52
CA THR A 120 -0.15 26.08 5.65
C THR A 120 -0.31 27.44 6.32
N ALA A 121 -1.36 28.20 5.99
CA ALA A 121 -1.66 29.48 6.64
C ALA A 121 -1.95 29.35 8.16
N GLN A 122 -2.45 28.19 8.60
CA GLN A 122 -2.73 27.93 10.02
C GLN A 122 -1.51 27.49 10.83
N ILE A 123 -0.57 26.77 10.19
CA ILE A 123 0.54 26.10 10.91
C ILE A 123 1.90 26.76 10.70
N LEU A 124 2.07 27.51 9.62
CA LEU A 124 3.33 28.17 9.30
C LEU A 124 3.29 29.65 9.75
N ARG A 125 4.39 30.11 10.33
CA ARG A 125 4.57 31.51 10.75
C ARG A 125 5.60 32.16 9.86
N LYS A 126 5.19 33.15 9.04
CA LYS A 126 6.08 33.87 8.09
C LYS A 126 6.98 32.90 7.31
N PRO A 127 6.41 31.89 6.59
CA PRO A 127 7.22 30.86 5.95
C PRO A 127 8.05 31.45 4.80
N ILE A 128 9.28 30.96 4.65
CA ILE A 128 10.05 31.11 3.42
C ILE A 128 9.49 30.10 2.43
N LYS A 129 8.98 30.57 1.30
CA LYS A 129 8.42 29.74 0.24
C LYS A 129 9.48 29.44 -0.81
N ILE A 130 9.88 28.17 -0.90
CA ILE A 130 10.78 27.68 -1.94
C ILE A 130 9.91 26.90 -2.95
N ALA A 131 9.63 27.53 -4.11
CA ALA A 131 8.86 26.90 -5.16
C ALA A 131 9.82 26.44 -6.26
N LEU A 132 9.95 25.14 -6.43
CA LEU A 132 10.60 24.56 -7.60
C LEU A 132 9.62 24.69 -8.77
N GLN A 133 10.02 25.38 -9.83
CA GLN A 133 9.18 25.47 -11.02
C GLN A 133 8.99 24.07 -11.61
N ARG A 134 7.85 23.46 -11.33
CA ARG A 134 7.40 22.30 -12.09
C ARG A 134 6.68 22.84 -13.35
N LYS A 135 7.31 22.71 -14.50
CA LYS A 135 6.51 22.45 -15.70
C LYS A 135 5.79 21.14 -15.41
N ALA A 136 4.46 21.13 -15.58
CA ALA A 136 3.63 19.91 -15.49
C ALA A 136 3.92 18.94 -16.66
N ALA A 137 5.18 18.88 -17.08
CA ALA A 137 5.65 17.98 -18.11
C ALA A 137 6.07 16.65 -17.43
N PRO A 138 5.80 15.50 -18.05
CA PRO A 138 6.42 14.24 -17.67
C PRO A 138 7.92 14.43 -17.53
N ALA A 139 8.57 13.70 -16.64
CA ALA A 139 10.02 13.76 -16.51
C ALA A 139 10.67 13.69 -17.90
N LYS A 140 11.61 14.57 -18.20
CA LYS A 140 12.36 14.49 -19.46
C LYS A 140 12.93 13.09 -19.58
N GLY A 141 12.75 12.43 -20.72
CA GLY A 141 13.24 11.07 -20.95
C GLY A 141 12.17 9.97 -20.81
N VAL A 142 10.89 10.30 -20.54
CA VAL A 142 9.82 9.30 -20.54
C VAL A 142 9.14 9.20 -21.90
N THR A 143 9.23 8.06 -22.55
CA THR A 143 8.40 7.71 -23.71
C THR A 143 7.04 7.20 -23.22
N GLN A 144 5.94 7.81 -23.67
CA GLN A 144 4.60 7.47 -23.27
C GLN A 144 3.83 6.85 -24.44
N ALA A 145 3.10 5.73 -24.17
CA ALA A 145 2.25 5.10 -25.16
C ALA A 145 0.91 4.66 -24.56
N LEU A 146 -0.17 4.87 -25.33
CA LEU A 146 -1.50 4.34 -25.03
C LEU A 146 -1.74 3.10 -25.88
N TYR A 147 -2.21 2.03 -25.24
CA TYR A 147 -2.62 0.79 -25.89
C TYR A 147 -4.13 0.65 -25.82
N PRO A 148 -4.88 1.05 -26.87
CA PRO A 148 -6.33 0.84 -26.94
C PRO A 148 -6.64 -0.65 -26.96
N VAL A 149 -7.43 -1.14 -25.98
CA VAL A 149 -7.71 -2.57 -25.81
C VAL A 149 -9.02 -2.78 -25.05
N PRO A 150 -9.85 -3.77 -25.42
CA PRO A 150 -11.02 -4.16 -24.65
C PRO A 150 -10.66 -4.53 -23.20
N ALA A 151 -11.52 -4.20 -22.24
CA ALA A 151 -11.27 -4.43 -20.81
C ALA A 151 -10.95 -5.91 -20.50
N SER A 152 -11.60 -6.84 -21.20
CA SER A 152 -11.39 -8.28 -21.08
C SER A 152 -10.00 -8.73 -21.52
N LEU A 153 -9.39 -8.05 -22.47
CA LEU A 153 -8.12 -8.40 -23.09
C LEU A 153 -6.91 -7.69 -22.45
N LYS A 154 -7.11 -6.75 -21.50
CA LYS A 154 -6.00 -6.03 -20.86
C LYS A 154 -4.95 -6.98 -20.26
N GLY A 155 -5.39 -8.09 -19.62
CA GLY A 155 -4.47 -9.08 -19.03
C GLY A 155 -3.67 -9.84 -20.07
N ALA A 156 -4.31 -10.28 -21.15
CA ALA A 156 -3.66 -10.95 -22.26
C ALA A 156 -2.65 -10.02 -22.97
N LEU A 157 -3.04 -8.78 -23.26
CA LEU A 157 -2.14 -7.81 -23.89
C LEU A 157 -0.90 -7.53 -23.03
N LEU A 158 -1.07 -7.34 -21.72
CA LEU A 158 0.06 -7.13 -20.82
C LEU A 158 0.99 -8.35 -20.80
N THR A 159 0.43 -9.55 -20.78
CA THR A 159 1.19 -10.80 -20.85
C THR A 159 2.02 -10.88 -22.14
N GLU A 160 1.40 -10.58 -23.29
CA GLU A 160 2.08 -10.57 -24.59
C GLU A 160 3.19 -9.52 -24.68
N LEU A 161 3.00 -8.32 -24.09
CA LEU A 161 4.04 -7.30 -24.03
C LEU A 161 5.29 -7.81 -23.28
N PHE A 162 5.12 -8.60 -22.22
CA PHE A 162 6.23 -9.25 -21.51
C PHE A 162 6.85 -10.40 -22.31
N LEU A 163 6.04 -11.25 -22.94
CA LEU A 163 6.52 -12.41 -23.70
C LEU A 163 7.30 -11.99 -24.97
N LYS A 164 6.86 -10.93 -25.61
CA LYS A 164 7.54 -10.35 -26.79
C LYS A 164 8.73 -9.45 -26.42
N GLY A 165 9.08 -9.35 -25.14
CA GLY A 165 10.23 -8.58 -24.67
C GLY A 165 10.08 -7.06 -24.76
N GLN A 166 8.86 -6.54 -25.03
CA GLN A 166 8.58 -5.09 -25.01
C GLN A 166 8.68 -4.51 -23.60
N ILE A 167 8.48 -5.36 -22.58
CA ILE A 167 8.62 -5.01 -21.16
C ILE A 167 9.53 -6.05 -20.51
N GLN A 168 10.60 -5.62 -19.86
CA GLN A 168 11.48 -6.52 -19.12
C GLN A 168 11.11 -6.57 -17.65
N GLU A 169 10.95 -5.42 -17.02
CA GLU A 169 10.48 -5.26 -15.65
C GLU A 169 9.50 -4.08 -15.59
N ALA A 170 8.52 -4.14 -14.70
CA ALA A 170 7.55 -3.05 -14.57
C ALA A 170 6.92 -2.94 -13.18
N LEU A 171 6.62 -1.70 -12.81
CA LEU A 171 5.62 -1.39 -11.80
C LEU A 171 4.27 -1.21 -12.49
N VAL A 172 3.30 -2.07 -12.14
CA VAL A 172 1.99 -2.12 -12.78
C VAL A 172 0.92 -1.60 -11.84
N PHE A 173 0.23 -0.54 -12.24
CA PHE A 173 -0.82 0.11 -11.44
C PHE A 173 -2.20 -0.43 -11.77
N THR A 174 -2.94 -0.88 -10.75
CA THR A 174 -4.33 -1.32 -10.84
C THR A 174 -5.23 -0.54 -9.91
N ARG A 175 -6.49 -0.33 -10.31
CA ARG A 175 -7.48 0.44 -9.55
C ARG A 175 -7.88 -0.23 -8.23
N THR A 176 -7.86 -1.56 -8.15
CA THR A 176 -8.34 -2.30 -6.98
C THR A 176 -7.40 -3.41 -6.55
N LYS A 177 -7.38 -3.69 -5.23
CA LYS A 177 -6.63 -4.79 -4.63
C LYS A 177 -6.97 -6.16 -5.24
N HIS A 178 -8.22 -6.37 -5.62
CA HIS A 178 -8.66 -7.63 -6.23
C HIS A 178 -8.13 -7.79 -7.65
N ARG A 179 -8.03 -6.70 -8.41
CA ARG A 179 -7.35 -6.72 -9.72
C ARG A 179 -5.86 -7.00 -9.55
N ALA A 180 -5.21 -6.37 -8.57
CA ALA A 180 -3.81 -6.64 -8.28
C ALA A 180 -3.56 -8.12 -7.99
N ASP A 181 -4.37 -8.74 -7.13
CA ASP A 181 -4.27 -10.16 -6.81
C ASP A 181 -4.45 -11.07 -8.04
N ARG A 182 -5.42 -10.76 -8.90
CA ARG A 182 -5.71 -11.56 -10.10
C ARG A 182 -4.65 -11.38 -11.17
N LEU A 183 -4.25 -10.14 -11.43
CA LEU A 183 -3.24 -9.84 -12.44
C LEU A 183 -1.91 -10.53 -12.09
N ALA A 184 -1.46 -10.43 -10.84
CA ALA A 184 -0.26 -11.14 -10.41
C ALA A 184 -0.37 -12.66 -10.61
N LYS A 185 -1.56 -13.25 -10.35
CA LYS A 185 -1.79 -14.68 -10.61
C LYS A 185 -1.77 -15.03 -12.09
N VAL A 186 -2.36 -14.19 -12.95
CA VAL A 186 -2.34 -14.40 -14.40
C VAL A 186 -0.90 -14.36 -14.92
N LEU A 187 -0.14 -13.33 -14.58
CA LEU A 187 1.26 -13.20 -14.99
C LEU A 187 2.11 -14.40 -14.54
N ASN A 188 1.97 -14.83 -13.28
CA ASN A 188 2.71 -15.99 -12.78
C ASN A 188 2.34 -17.30 -13.49
N ARG A 189 1.09 -17.50 -13.94
CA ARG A 189 0.68 -18.66 -14.73
C ARG A 189 1.38 -18.72 -16.09
N HIS A 190 1.72 -17.55 -16.64
CA HIS A 190 2.46 -17.43 -17.90
C HIS A 190 3.97 -17.33 -17.71
N GLY A 191 4.49 -17.69 -16.52
CA GLY A 191 5.93 -17.69 -16.23
C GLY A 191 6.53 -16.30 -15.97
N ILE A 192 5.72 -15.24 -15.88
CA ILE A 192 6.17 -13.88 -15.59
C ILE A 192 6.13 -13.69 -14.08
N LEU A 193 7.29 -13.74 -13.43
CA LEU A 193 7.39 -13.64 -11.97
C LEU A 193 6.86 -12.28 -11.47
N ALA A 194 5.75 -12.31 -10.75
CA ALA A 194 5.05 -11.13 -10.27
C ALA A 194 4.66 -11.27 -8.79
N ASP A 195 4.86 -10.21 -8.01
CA ASP A 195 4.22 -10.05 -6.69
C ASP A 195 3.38 -8.76 -6.66
N ARG A 196 2.71 -8.48 -5.56
CA ARG A 196 1.74 -7.37 -5.45
C ARG A 196 1.79 -6.69 -4.10
N ILE A 197 1.45 -5.39 -4.14
CA ILE A 197 1.32 -4.53 -2.95
C ILE A 197 -0.04 -3.84 -2.96
N HIS A 198 -0.82 -4.06 -1.91
CA HIS A 198 -2.12 -3.40 -1.70
C HIS A 198 -2.56 -3.47 -0.23
N GLY A 199 -3.60 -2.72 0.14
CA GLY A 199 -4.04 -2.55 1.53
C GLY A 199 -4.42 -3.83 2.28
N ASN A 200 -4.72 -4.96 1.60
CA ASN A 200 -5.01 -6.25 2.25
C ASN A 200 -3.77 -7.12 2.48
N ARG A 201 -2.56 -6.64 2.12
CA ARG A 201 -1.31 -7.35 2.42
C ARG A 201 -0.77 -6.89 3.78
N SER A 202 -0.27 -7.84 4.57
CA SER A 202 0.41 -7.50 5.83
C SER A 202 1.68 -6.69 5.54
N GLN A 203 2.19 -5.96 6.55
CA GLN A 203 3.42 -5.18 6.37
C GLN A 203 4.61 -6.08 5.97
N ALA A 204 4.76 -7.24 6.61
CA ALA A 204 5.81 -8.20 6.25
C ALA A 204 5.72 -8.66 4.79
N GLN A 205 4.50 -8.92 4.30
CA GLN A 205 4.29 -9.29 2.89
C GLN A 205 4.62 -8.14 1.93
N ARG A 206 4.31 -6.90 2.29
CA ARG A 206 4.61 -5.71 1.48
C ARG A 206 6.12 -5.47 1.42
N THR A 207 6.80 -5.54 2.57
CA THR A 207 8.27 -5.41 2.64
C THR A 207 8.95 -6.51 1.81
N LYS A 208 8.48 -7.77 1.92
CA LYS A 208 9.03 -8.89 1.13
C LYS A 208 8.84 -8.68 -0.38
N ALA A 209 7.64 -8.25 -0.81
CA ALA A 209 7.35 -8.00 -2.22
C ALA A 209 8.23 -6.87 -2.78
N LEU A 210 8.40 -5.78 -2.03
CA LEU A 210 9.25 -4.65 -2.43
C LEU A 210 10.73 -5.06 -2.48
N ALA A 211 11.23 -5.71 -1.45
CA ALA A 211 12.62 -6.18 -1.42
C ALA A 211 12.90 -7.19 -2.56
N GLY A 212 11.97 -8.12 -2.81
CA GLY A 212 12.10 -9.09 -3.89
C GLY A 212 12.08 -8.44 -5.27
N PHE A 213 11.29 -7.38 -5.47
CA PHE A 213 11.28 -6.62 -6.72
C PHE A 213 12.59 -5.85 -6.91
N LYS A 214 13.08 -5.14 -5.88
CA LYS A 214 14.38 -4.43 -5.92
C LYS A 214 15.56 -5.38 -6.17
N ALA A 215 15.48 -6.61 -5.67
CA ALA A 215 16.51 -7.64 -5.88
C ALA A 215 16.38 -8.38 -7.22
N GLY A 216 15.42 -8.03 -8.09
CA GLY A 216 15.19 -8.70 -9.37
C GLY A 216 14.55 -10.10 -9.27
N ASN A 217 14.11 -10.53 -8.07
CA ASN A 217 13.41 -11.80 -7.88
C ASN A 217 12.01 -11.83 -8.54
N PHE A 218 11.44 -10.66 -8.77
CA PHE A 218 10.18 -10.46 -9.48
C PHE A 218 10.41 -9.46 -10.61
N ARG A 219 9.92 -9.79 -11.80
CA ARG A 219 9.93 -8.88 -12.95
C ARG A 219 8.81 -7.85 -12.87
N VAL A 220 7.75 -8.15 -12.10
CA VAL A 220 6.56 -7.31 -12.02
C VAL A 220 6.15 -7.10 -10.57
N LEU A 221 5.97 -5.83 -10.20
CA LEU A 221 5.31 -5.44 -8.96
C LEU A 221 3.95 -4.84 -9.30
N VAL A 222 2.86 -5.53 -8.95
CA VAL A 222 1.50 -5.02 -9.16
C VAL A 222 1.04 -4.26 -7.94
N ALA A 223 0.66 -2.99 -8.10
CA ALA A 223 0.33 -2.11 -6.99
C ALA A 223 -1.01 -1.37 -7.19
N THR A 224 -1.66 -1.02 -6.09
CA THR A 224 -2.70 0.02 -6.09
C THR A 224 -2.09 1.37 -5.75
N ASP A 225 -2.68 2.49 -6.21
CA ASP A 225 -2.14 3.84 -5.97
C ASP A 225 -1.79 4.08 -4.51
N ILE A 226 -2.72 3.80 -3.60
CA ILE A 226 -2.52 4.00 -2.15
C ILE A 226 -1.32 3.21 -1.64
N ALA A 227 -1.11 1.99 -2.15
CA ALA A 227 -0.04 1.14 -1.69
C ALA A 227 1.30 1.38 -2.40
N ALA A 228 1.27 1.97 -3.59
CA ALA A 228 2.45 2.37 -4.35
C ALA A 228 3.00 3.75 -3.93
N ARG A 229 2.20 4.52 -3.20
CA ARG A 229 2.65 5.80 -2.63
C ARG A 229 3.71 5.55 -1.56
N GLY A 230 4.79 6.33 -1.59
CA GLY A 230 5.91 6.17 -0.65
C GLY A 230 6.75 4.90 -0.86
N ILE A 231 6.54 4.16 -1.97
CA ILE A 231 7.46 3.09 -2.34
C ILE A 231 8.68 3.73 -3.01
N ASP A 232 9.84 3.47 -2.44
CA ASP A 232 11.14 3.80 -3.05
C ASP A 232 11.47 2.78 -4.14
N VAL A 233 10.82 2.94 -5.27
CA VAL A 233 11.15 2.23 -6.52
C VAL A 233 11.20 3.29 -7.60
N GLU A 234 12.39 3.56 -8.06
CA GLU A 234 12.71 4.63 -9.00
C GLU A 234 13.60 4.09 -10.11
N ALA A 235 13.74 4.88 -11.18
CA ALA A 235 14.55 4.52 -12.34
C ALA A 235 14.14 3.18 -13.00
N LEU A 236 12.85 2.84 -12.92
CA LEU A 236 12.34 1.66 -13.60
C LEU A 236 12.39 1.82 -15.12
N GLY A 237 12.69 0.76 -15.83
CA GLY A 237 12.56 0.72 -17.28
C GLY A 237 11.12 1.01 -17.73
N HIS A 238 10.13 0.40 -17.04
CA HIS A 238 8.72 0.54 -17.43
C HIS A 238 7.80 0.81 -16.26
N VAL A 239 6.82 1.69 -16.50
CA VAL A 239 5.62 1.87 -15.69
C VAL A 239 4.40 1.50 -16.53
N VAL A 240 3.52 0.65 -16.02
CA VAL A 240 2.30 0.27 -16.72
C VAL A 240 1.06 0.70 -15.94
N ASN A 241 0.27 1.60 -16.52
CA ASN A 241 -1.08 1.89 -16.04
C ASN A 241 -2.03 0.84 -16.62
N PHE A 242 -2.21 -0.28 -15.93
CA PHE A 242 -3.19 -1.30 -16.29
C PHE A 242 -4.61 -0.75 -16.24
N ASP A 243 -4.87 0.11 -15.25
CA ASP A 243 -6.07 0.93 -15.14
C ASP A 243 -5.69 2.42 -15.21
N VAL A 244 -6.40 3.15 -16.05
CA VAL A 244 -6.26 4.61 -16.15
C VAL A 244 -6.58 5.24 -14.79
N PRO A 245 -5.73 6.12 -14.25
CA PRO A 245 -5.99 6.80 -12.98
C PRO A 245 -7.18 7.74 -13.08
N ALA A 246 -7.89 7.93 -11.96
CA ALA A 246 -9.08 8.78 -11.92
C ALA A 246 -8.74 10.27 -12.08
N VAL A 247 -7.57 10.70 -11.62
CA VAL A 247 -7.11 12.09 -11.67
C VAL A 247 -5.76 12.18 -12.39
N PRO A 248 -5.53 13.27 -13.15
CA PRO A 248 -4.30 13.47 -13.93
C PRO A 248 -3.02 13.50 -13.09
N GLU A 249 -3.09 14.01 -11.87
CA GLU A 249 -1.97 14.11 -10.94
C GLU A 249 -1.40 12.72 -10.60
N ASP A 250 -2.29 11.73 -10.39
CA ASP A 250 -1.86 10.35 -10.17
C ASP A 250 -1.11 9.77 -11.38
N TYR A 251 -1.54 10.12 -12.61
CA TYR A 251 -0.83 9.73 -13.82
C TYR A 251 0.61 10.25 -13.81
N ILE A 252 0.80 11.54 -13.56
CA ILE A 252 2.13 12.16 -13.50
C ILE A 252 3.00 11.50 -12.42
N HIS A 253 2.42 11.22 -11.25
CA HIS A 253 3.14 10.58 -10.15
C HIS A 253 3.50 9.12 -10.43
N ARG A 254 2.66 8.37 -11.17
CA ARG A 254 2.96 6.99 -11.59
C ARG A 254 4.07 6.99 -12.63
N VAL A 255 3.93 7.83 -13.66
CA VAL A 255 4.93 7.96 -14.72
C VAL A 255 6.27 8.45 -14.17
N GLY A 256 6.28 9.32 -13.17
CA GLY A 256 7.50 9.76 -12.50
C GLY A 256 8.24 8.69 -11.69
N ARG A 257 7.82 7.41 -11.71
CA ARG A 257 8.58 6.26 -11.17
C ARG A 257 9.56 5.70 -12.18
N THR A 258 9.51 6.14 -13.43
CA THR A 258 10.48 5.82 -14.48
C THR A 258 11.26 7.09 -14.88
N ALA A 259 12.34 6.93 -15.63
CA ALA A 259 13.20 7.99 -16.16
C ALA A 259 13.66 9.00 -15.09
N ARG A 260 14.49 8.57 -14.15
CA ARG A 260 15.21 9.46 -13.24
C ARG A 260 16.72 9.42 -13.49
N ALA A 261 17.41 10.51 -13.15
CA ALA A 261 18.87 10.61 -13.24
C ALA A 261 19.43 10.24 -14.62
N ASP A 262 18.88 10.84 -15.70
CA ASP A 262 19.29 10.66 -17.10
C ASP A 262 19.00 9.28 -17.73
N ALA A 263 18.33 8.37 -17.00
CA ALA A 263 17.84 7.13 -17.57
C ALA A 263 16.57 7.36 -18.41
N LEU A 264 16.49 6.72 -19.58
CA LEU A 264 15.29 6.66 -20.40
C LEU A 264 14.29 5.69 -19.78
N GLY A 265 13.00 6.03 -19.82
CA GLY A 265 11.95 5.16 -19.30
C GLY A 265 10.70 5.16 -20.15
N GLU A 266 9.88 4.14 -20.01
CA GLU A 266 8.67 3.96 -20.78
C GLU A 266 7.44 3.86 -19.89
N ALA A 267 6.37 4.55 -20.28
CA ALA A 267 5.09 4.52 -19.58
C ALA A 267 3.99 4.05 -20.51
N PHE A 268 3.49 2.84 -20.29
CA PHE A 268 2.41 2.26 -21.07
C PHE A 268 1.08 2.36 -20.33
N THR A 269 0.03 2.72 -21.04
CA THR A 269 -1.32 2.83 -20.47
C THR A 269 -2.31 2.03 -21.29
N LEU A 270 -2.99 1.07 -20.65
CA LEU A 270 -4.00 0.23 -21.30
C LEU A 270 -5.36 0.93 -21.22
N VAL A 271 -5.88 1.34 -22.38
CA VAL A 271 -7.04 2.23 -22.48
C VAL A 271 -8.23 1.49 -23.07
N THR A 272 -9.38 1.56 -22.39
CA THR A 272 -10.66 1.10 -22.96
C THR A 272 -11.41 2.27 -23.57
N PRO A 273 -12.42 2.04 -24.41
CA PRO A 273 -13.26 3.11 -24.94
C PRO A 273 -13.89 3.99 -23.85
N GLU A 274 -14.21 3.41 -22.68
CA GLU A 274 -14.78 4.14 -21.55
C GLU A 274 -13.77 5.05 -20.85
N ASP A 275 -12.47 4.78 -21.01
CA ASP A 275 -11.40 5.54 -20.38
C ASP A 275 -11.02 6.82 -21.17
N GLU A 276 -11.50 7.02 -22.42
CA GLU A 276 -11.09 8.12 -23.31
C GLU A 276 -11.31 9.51 -22.70
N GLY A 277 -12.40 9.70 -21.95
CA GLY A 277 -12.65 10.97 -21.25
C GLY A 277 -11.61 11.29 -20.17
N GLN A 278 -11.05 10.24 -19.54
CA GLN A 278 -9.97 10.39 -18.54
C GLN A 278 -8.63 10.67 -19.24
N ILE A 279 -8.36 9.98 -20.36
CA ILE A 279 -7.17 10.19 -21.16
C ILE A 279 -7.11 11.64 -21.67
N HIS A 280 -8.22 12.19 -22.16
CA HIS A 280 -8.26 13.58 -22.60
C HIS A 280 -7.88 14.57 -21.47
N ARG A 281 -8.36 14.31 -20.22
CA ARG A 281 -7.97 15.13 -19.07
C ARG A 281 -6.48 15.00 -18.73
N ILE A 282 -5.94 13.78 -18.84
CA ILE A 282 -4.51 13.51 -18.64
C ILE A 282 -3.68 14.22 -19.70
N GLU A 283 -4.01 14.09 -20.98
CA GLU A 283 -3.33 14.76 -22.10
C GLU A 283 -3.32 16.29 -21.92
N LYS A 284 -4.44 16.86 -21.46
CA LYS A 284 -4.53 18.29 -21.12
C LYS A 284 -3.60 18.69 -19.99
N ALA A 285 -3.50 17.88 -18.94
CA ALA A 285 -2.62 18.14 -17.80
C ALA A 285 -1.14 17.96 -18.14
N VAL A 286 -0.82 16.97 -18.97
CA VAL A 286 0.52 16.71 -19.50
C VAL A 286 0.96 17.76 -20.53
N GLY A 287 0.00 18.44 -21.18
CA GLY A 287 0.25 19.47 -22.19
C GLY A 287 0.57 18.91 -23.59
N SER A 288 0.41 17.61 -23.81
CA SER A 288 0.67 16.96 -25.10
C SER A 288 -0.22 15.73 -25.29
N LYS A 289 -0.51 15.41 -26.55
CA LYS A 289 -1.16 14.14 -26.89
C LYS A 289 -0.20 12.98 -26.74
N ILE A 290 -0.69 11.87 -26.22
CA ILE A 290 0.08 10.64 -26.03
C ILE A 290 -0.17 9.73 -27.23
N LYS A 291 0.91 9.16 -27.79
CA LYS A 291 0.84 8.29 -28.96
C LYS A 291 0.02 7.04 -28.68
N ARG A 292 -0.95 6.74 -29.53
CA ARG A 292 -1.70 5.48 -29.51
C ARG A 292 -0.95 4.43 -30.33
N VAL A 293 -0.72 3.26 -29.75
CA VAL A 293 0.07 2.16 -30.33
C VAL A 293 -0.73 0.86 -30.25
N ARG A 294 -0.55 -0.01 -31.19
CA ARG A 294 -1.04 -1.39 -31.16
C ARG A 294 0.11 -2.37 -31.18
N LEU A 295 0.00 -3.44 -30.39
CA LEU A 295 0.98 -4.53 -30.41
C LEU A 295 0.76 -5.36 -31.67
N GLU A 296 1.77 -5.47 -32.47
CA GLU A 296 1.76 -6.27 -33.71
C GLU A 296 1.55 -7.76 -33.40
N GLY A 297 0.69 -8.41 -34.16
CA GLY A 297 0.34 -9.82 -33.98
C GLY A 297 -0.48 -10.13 -32.73
N PHE A 298 -1.10 -9.12 -32.07
CA PHE A 298 -2.05 -9.34 -30.99
C PHE A 298 -3.49 -9.30 -31.52
N GLU A 299 -4.29 -10.31 -31.19
CA GLU A 299 -5.68 -10.43 -31.63
C GLU A 299 -6.64 -9.63 -30.74
N TYR A 300 -6.93 -8.39 -31.10
CA TYR A 300 -7.81 -7.50 -30.35
C TYR A 300 -9.30 -7.91 -30.40
N GLY A 301 -9.68 -8.83 -31.27
CA GLY A 301 -11.04 -9.39 -31.39
C GLY A 301 -11.24 -10.70 -30.63
N ALA A 302 -10.22 -11.25 -30.00
CA ALA A 302 -10.31 -12.54 -29.31
C ALA A 302 -11.25 -12.49 -28.09
N THR A 303 -11.86 -13.64 -27.78
CA THR A 303 -12.63 -13.80 -26.55
C THR A 303 -11.68 -14.11 -25.41
N ALA A 304 -11.76 -13.34 -24.30
CA ALA A 304 -10.88 -13.54 -23.15
C ALA A 304 -11.15 -14.89 -22.46
N GLU A 305 -10.10 -15.63 -22.13
CA GLU A 305 -10.20 -16.93 -21.42
C GLU A 305 -10.87 -16.81 -20.03
N ALA A 306 -10.72 -15.70 -19.34
CA ALA A 306 -11.43 -15.41 -18.10
C ALA A 306 -11.46 -13.90 -17.82
N PRO A 307 -12.63 -13.32 -17.47
CA PRO A 307 -12.70 -11.91 -17.12
C PRO A 307 -11.95 -11.62 -15.83
N LEU A 308 -11.10 -10.57 -15.84
CA LEU A 308 -10.42 -10.06 -14.62
C LEU A 308 -11.39 -9.42 -13.63
N GLU A 309 -12.60 -9.09 -14.06
CA GLU A 309 -13.70 -8.65 -13.19
C GLU A 309 -14.81 -9.69 -13.14
N VAL A 310 -15.15 -10.13 -11.94
CA VAL A 310 -16.40 -10.83 -11.67
C VAL A 310 -17.45 -9.78 -11.36
N PRO A 311 -18.62 -9.78 -12.05
CA PRO A 311 -19.72 -8.88 -11.76
C PRO A 311 -20.05 -8.84 -10.26
N ARG A 312 -20.41 -7.66 -9.73
CA ARG A 312 -20.67 -7.46 -8.30
C ARG A 312 -21.66 -8.50 -7.72
N GLY A 313 -22.67 -8.88 -8.51
CA GLY A 313 -23.65 -9.90 -8.11
C GLY A 313 -23.06 -11.30 -7.92
N GLU A 314 -22.22 -11.75 -8.83
CA GLU A 314 -21.54 -13.04 -8.73
C GLU A 314 -20.52 -13.08 -7.60
N ARG A 315 -19.81 -11.96 -7.39
CA ARG A 315 -18.87 -11.81 -6.27
C ARG A 315 -19.59 -11.89 -4.93
N ILE A 316 -20.78 -11.27 -4.79
CA ILE A 316 -21.60 -11.37 -3.58
C ILE A 316 -22.08 -12.81 -3.39
N LYS A 317 -22.53 -13.50 -4.45
CA LYS A 317 -22.91 -14.93 -4.41
C LYS A 317 -21.74 -15.79 -3.95
N ALA A 318 -20.54 -15.61 -4.52
CA ALA A 318 -19.35 -16.37 -4.15
C ALA A 318 -18.93 -16.14 -2.68
N ILE A 319 -18.98 -14.90 -2.20
CA ILE A 319 -18.70 -14.58 -0.79
C ILE A 319 -19.72 -15.23 0.15
N ARG A 320 -21.02 -15.19 -0.20
CA ARG A 320 -22.08 -15.83 0.58
C ARG A 320 -21.88 -17.35 0.62
N ALA A 321 -21.56 -17.99 -0.50
CA ALA A 321 -21.27 -19.42 -0.58
C ALA A 321 -20.06 -19.83 0.26
N THR A 322 -18.97 -19.06 0.23
CA THR A 322 -17.78 -19.31 1.04
C THR A 322 -18.06 -19.16 2.53
N ARG A 323 -18.84 -18.13 2.92
CA ARG A 323 -19.25 -17.95 4.32
C ARG A 323 -20.20 -19.04 4.80
N ALA A 324 -21.11 -19.55 3.95
CA ALA A 324 -21.97 -20.67 4.26
C ALA A 324 -21.17 -21.96 4.51
N LYS A 325 -20.22 -22.28 3.62
CA LYS A 325 -19.29 -23.41 3.81
C LYS A 325 -18.44 -23.29 5.06
N ALA A 326 -17.94 -22.11 5.38
CA ALA A 326 -17.16 -21.87 6.59
C ALA A 326 -18.00 -22.07 7.86
N ARG A 327 -19.28 -21.62 7.87
CA ARG A 327 -20.22 -21.85 8.96
C ARG A 327 -20.55 -23.34 9.12
N GLU A 328 -20.79 -24.05 8.03
CA GLU A 328 -21.04 -25.49 8.03
C GLU A 328 -19.84 -26.28 8.58
N ASN A 329 -18.62 -25.95 8.15
CA ASN A 329 -17.40 -26.57 8.65
C ASN A 329 -17.15 -26.27 10.15
N ALA A 330 -17.44 -25.05 10.59
CA ALA A 330 -17.37 -24.66 12.00
C ALA A 330 -18.40 -25.45 12.86
N ALA A 331 -19.63 -25.59 12.35
CA ALA A 331 -20.68 -26.37 13.01
C ALA A 331 -20.30 -27.86 13.09
N LYS A 332 -19.76 -28.44 12.00
CA LYS A 332 -19.25 -29.86 12.02
C LYS A 332 -18.10 -30.06 13.00
N LYS A 333 -17.21 -29.06 13.13
CA LYS A 333 -16.08 -29.11 14.09
C LYS A 333 -16.57 -28.97 15.52
N ALA A 334 -17.56 -28.12 15.79
CA ALA A 334 -18.17 -27.97 17.09
C ALA A 334 -18.97 -29.23 17.51
N ALA A 335 -19.69 -29.87 16.58
CA ALA A 335 -20.41 -31.13 16.82
C ALA A 335 -19.42 -32.28 17.14
N LYS A 336 -18.32 -32.40 16.39
CA LYS A 336 -17.27 -33.38 16.67
C LYS A 336 -16.61 -33.18 18.06
N LYS A 337 -16.42 -31.94 18.48
CA LYS A 337 -15.86 -31.60 19.79
C LYS A 337 -16.81 -32.02 20.92
N LYS A 338 -18.13 -31.76 20.78
CA LYS A 338 -19.15 -32.18 21.76
C LYS A 338 -19.26 -33.70 21.89
N VAL A 339 -19.16 -34.45 20.78
CA VAL A 339 -19.18 -35.92 20.81
C VAL A 339 -17.90 -36.48 21.45
N GLY A 340 -16.75 -35.82 21.27
CA GLY A 340 -15.50 -36.19 21.94
C GLY A 340 -15.55 -35.99 23.47
N GLU A 341 -16.10 -34.86 23.91
CA GLU A 341 -16.27 -34.53 25.34
C GLU A 341 -17.31 -35.41 26.01
N ALA A 342 -18.38 -35.82 25.33
CA ALA A 342 -19.36 -36.77 25.86
C ALA A 342 -18.76 -38.18 26.05
N LYS A 343 -17.90 -38.64 25.12
CA LYS A 343 -17.20 -39.93 25.25
C LYS A 343 -16.14 -39.99 26.37
N SER A 344 -15.52 -38.84 26.68
CA SER A 344 -14.54 -38.77 27.79
C SER A 344 -15.23 -38.74 29.16
N SER A 345 -16.42 -38.15 29.29
CA SER A 345 -17.19 -38.15 30.54
C SER A 345 -17.76 -39.54 30.90
N ASP A 346 -18.15 -40.35 29.90
CA ASP A 346 -18.63 -41.70 30.12
C ASP A 346 -17.50 -42.69 30.49
N ALA A 347 -16.26 -42.41 30.06
CA ALA A 347 -15.09 -43.21 30.43
C ALA A 347 -14.62 -42.97 31.88
N GLU A 348 -14.79 -41.75 32.41
CA GLU A 348 -14.43 -41.42 33.80
C GLU A 348 -15.43 -41.95 34.85
N THR A 349 -16.69 -42.15 34.46
CA THR A 349 -17.71 -42.70 35.37
C THR A 349 -17.59 -44.22 35.56
N SER A 350 -16.91 -44.95 34.64
CA SER A 350 -16.77 -46.40 34.69
C SER A 350 -15.58 -46.91 35.53
N SER A 351 -14.70 -46.04 36.00
CA SER A 351 -13.43 -46.43 36.69
C SER A 351 -13.36 -46.16 38.21
N ARG A 352 -14.51 -46.04 38.92
CA ARG A 352 -14.47 -45.93 40.38
C ARG A 352 -14.33 -47.30 41.01
N PRO A 353 -13.21 -47.64 41.72
CA PRO A 353 -13.05 -48.91 42.41
C PRO A 353 -13.98 -49.04 43.66
N ARG A 354 -14.75 -50.09 43.73
CA ARG A 354 -15.55 -50.48 44.94
C ARG A 354 -14.67 -50.49 46.17
N ARG A 355 -14.86 -49.59 47.11
CA ARG A 355 -14.27 -49.65 48.46
C ARG A 355 -14.77 -50.92 49.16
N ARG A 356 -13.88 -51.92 49.43
CA ARG A 356 -14.08 -53.03 50.34
C ARG A 356 -14.20 -52.48 51.76
N ARG A 357 -15.34 -52.75 52.41
CA ARG A 357 -15.54 -52.57 53.86
C ARG A 357 -14.74 -53.69 54.56
N TYR A 358 -13.74 -53.33 55.35
CA TYR A 358 -13.15 -54.22 56.35
C TYR A 358 -14.00 -54.18 57.60
N GLY A 359 -14.50 -55.36 58.03
CA GLY A 359 -15.24 -55.57 59.27
C GLY A 359 -14.33 -55.43 60.47
N LYS A 360 -14.84 -54.85 61.53
CA LYS A 360 -14.27 -54.90 62.88
C LYS A 360 -14.32 -56.33 63.39
N ARG A 361 -13.23 -56.81 64.00
CA ARG A 361 -13.23 -57.88 64.97
C ARG A 361 -13.06 -57.33 66.40
N PRO A 362 -13.74 -57.88 67.41
CA PRO A 362 -13.59 -57.51 68.81
C PRO A 362 -12.46 -58.29 69.44
N ASP A 363 -11.71 -57.62 70.31
CA ASP A 363 -11.32 -57.96 71.72
C ASP A 363 -10.28 -56.92 72.16
#